data_76bcd98227625dec9e2e89a4d38f22a1
#
_entry.id   76bcd98227625dec9e2e89a4d38f22a1
#
_cell.length_a   1.000
_cell.length_b   1.000
_cell.length_c   1.000
_cell.angle_alpha   90.00
_cell.angle_beta   90.00
_cell.angle_gamma   90.00
#
_symmetry.space_group_name_H-M   'P 1'
#
loop_
_entity.id
_entity.type
_entity.pdbx_description
1 polymer ?
#
loop_
_entity_poly.entity_id
_entity_poly.type
_entity_poly.pdbx_seq_one_letter_code
_entity_poly.pdbx_strand_id
1 'polypeptide(L)'
;LDYDRVNNEQREVMYKERRRVLDGDDMKESVLGMMKETVANHVYQVISDELPPEEWDLAALNAELLPIVPLNKIVLTDAEKSSGKVDDLVARLQEETVALYEQKEKEFEDFVLREIERIILLKVIDRKWMDHIDDMDQLREGIGLQAYGQRDPVVEYRMAGFEMFNDMTKAIQEETTGALFHVQVEQKIER
;
A
#
# COMPACT_ATOMS: atom_id res chain seq x y z
N LEU A 1 12.12 -21.54 -19.21
CA LEU A 1 13.32 -20.76 -18.88
C LEU A 1 13.03 -19.26 -18.77
N ASP A 2 12.33 -18.68 -19.74
CA ASP A 2 12.03 -17.24 -19.71
C ASP A 2 10.95 -16.87 -18.69
N TYR A 3 10.00 -17.75 -18.42
CA TYR A 3 9.04 -17.59 -17.31
C TYR A 3 9.74 -17.57 -15.96
N ASP A 4 10.72 -18.44 -15.75
CA ASP A 4 11.48 -18.52 -14.52
C ASP A 4 12.32 -17.24 -14.27
N ARG A 5 12.77 -16.59 -15.34
CA ARG A 5 13.48 -15.32 -15.26
C ARG A 5 12.60 -14.22 -14.67
N VAL A 6 11.36 -14.11 -15.12
CA VAL A 6 10.39 -13.14 -14.57
C VAL A 6 10.16 -13.39 -13.08
N ASN A 7 9.92 -14.64 -12.71
CA ASN A 7 9.71 -15.02 -11.32
C ASN A 7 10.93 -14.74 -10.45
N ASN A 8 12.13 -15.01 -10.95
CA ASN A 8 13.39 -14.77 -10.22
C ASN A 8 13.65 -13.28 -10.00
N GLU A 9 13.37 -12.44 -10.98
CA GLU A 9 13.52 -10.99 -10.86
C GLU A 9 12.62 -10.44 -9.73
N GLN A 10 11.36 -10.88 -9.69
CA GLN A 10 10.41 -10.50 -8.65
C GLN A 10 10.85 -11.04 -7.26
N ARG A 11 11.31 -12.27 -7.21
CA ARG A 11 11.82 -12.90 -5.98
C ARG A 11 12.99 -12.14 -5.40
N GLU A 12 13.94 -11.71 -6.21
CA GLU A 12 15.09 -10.93 -5.76
C GLU A 12 14.65 -9.61 -5.12
N VAL A 13 13.71 -8.90 -5.72
CA VAL A 13 13.15 -7.66 -5.15
C VAL A 13 12.52 -7.92 -3.79
N MET A 14 11.70 -8.97 -3.67
CA MET A 14 11.01 -9.29 -2.42
C MET A 14 11.95 -9.78 -1.33
N TYR A 15 12.94 -10.57 -1.65
CA TYR A 15 13.93 -11.03 -0.67
C TYR A 15 14.80 -9.90 -0.16
N LYS A 16 15.16 -8.97 -1.02
CA LYS A 16 15.90 -7.77 -0.62
C LYS A 16 15.07 -6.89 0.32
N GLU A 17 13.80 -6.67 0.00
CA GLU A 17 12.89 -5.90 0.83
C GLU A 17 12.64 -6.59 2.18
N ARG A 18 12.40 -7.90 2.16
CA ARG A 18 12.21 -8.69 3.37
C ARG A 18 13.44 -8.62 4.29
N ARG A 19 14.63 -8.72 3.72
CA ARG A 19 15.89 -8.64 4.47
C ARG A 19 16.07 -7.27 5.11
N ARG A 20 15.76 -6.20 4.39
CA ARG A 20 15.79 -4.83 4.91
C ARG A 20 14.88 -4.68 6.13
N VAL A 21 13.70 -5.26 6.08
CA VAL A 21 12.73 -5.26 7.19
C VAL A 21 13.24 -6.09 8.37
N LEU A 22 13.83 -7.26 8.11
CA LEU A 22 14.43 -8.10 9.15
C LEU A 22 15.56 -7.39 9.89
N ASP A 23 16.39 -6.65 9.16
CA ASP A 23 17.48 -5.87 9.74
C ASP A 23 16.96 -4.64 10.54
N GLY A 24 15.71 -4.24 10.31
CA GLY A 24 15.05 -3.18 11.07
C GLY A 24 15.53 -1.77 10.73
N ASP A 25 16.26 -1.60 9.63
CA ASP A 25 16.80 -0.32 9.21
C ASP A 25 15.68 0.63 8.77
N ASP A 26 15.69 1.87 9.29
CA ASP A 26 14.79 2.96 8.94
C ASP A 26 13.29 2.59 8.94
N MET A 27 12.87 1.77 9.91
CA MET A 27 11.51 1.21 9.95
C MET A 27 10.43 2.33 10.00
N LYS A 28 10.63 3.34 10.82
CA LYS A 28 9.69 4.48 10.92
C LYS A 28 9.50 5.18 9.57
N GLU A 29 10.60 5.51 8.92
CA GLU A 29 10.59 6.18 7.62
C GLU A 29 9.91 5.33 6.54
N SER A 30 10.21 4.03 6.51
CA SER A 30 9.58 3.07 5.60
C SER A 30 8.08 3.00 5.80
N VAL A 31 7.62 2.91 7.03
CA VAL A 31 6.20 2.85 7.39
C VAL A 31 5.48 4.14 7.02
N LEU A 32 6.06 5.29 7.35
CA LEU A 32 5.49 6.59 6.97
C LEU A 32 5.39 6.73 5.44
N GLY A 33 6.39 6.26 4.70
CA GLY A 33 6.35 6.21 3.24
C GLY A 33 5.21 5.36 2.71
N MET A 34 4.98 4.17 3.29
CA MET A 34 3.86 3.28 2.92
C MET A 34 2.50 3.92 3.18
N MET A 35 2.35 4.63 4.30
CA MET A 35 1.14 5.35 4.65
C MET A 35 0.83 6.47 3.65
N LYS A 36 1.84 7.24 3.28
CA LYS A 36 1.71 8.29 2.27
C LYS A 36 1.32 7.73 0.90
N GLU A 37 1.95 6.63 0.48
CA GLU A 37 1.62 5.97 -0.79
C GLU A 37 0.20 5.40 -0.78
N THR A 38 -0.26 4.82 0.33
CA THR A 38 -1.63 4.34 0.47
C THR A 38 -2.64 5.47 0.28
N VAL A 39 -2.40 6.61 0.91
CA VAL A 39 -3.25 7.80 0.77
C VAL A 39 -3.27 8.28 -0.69
N ALA A 40 -2.10 8.43 -1.29
CA ALA A 40 -1.97 8.87 -2.68
C ALA A 40 -2.71 7.93 -3.65
N ASN A 41 -2.51 6.63 -3.50
CA ASN A 41 -3.15 5.62 -4.35
C ASN A 41 -4.68 5.71 -4.31
N HIS A 42 -5.26 5.86 -3.11
CA HIS A 42 -6.71 5.98 -2.97
C HIS A 42 -7.25 7.29 -3.54
N VAL A 43 -6.56 8.40 -3.30
CA VAL A 43 -7.00 9.69 -3.83
C VAL A 43 -6.97 9.69 -5.36
N TYR A 44 -5.86 9.29 -5.97
CA TYR A 44 -5.74 9.27 -7.43
C TYR A 44 -6.66 8.26 -8.11
N GLN A 45 -7.08 7.22 -7.43
CA GLN A 45 -8.02 6.25 -7.94
C GLN A 45 -9.44 6.81 -8.06
N VAL A 46 -9.83 7.69 -7.15
CA VAL A 46 -11.21 8.21 -7.01
C VAL A 46 -11.33 9.62 -7.57
N ILE A 47 -10.30 10.44 -7.46
CA ILE A 47 -10.31 11.86 -7.79
C ILE A 47 -9.40 12.11 -9.01
N SER A 48 -9.86 12.95 -9.94
CA SER A 48 -9.13 13.30 -11.15
C SER A 48 -9.11 14.81 -11.38
N ASP A 49 -7.98 15.33 -11.86
CA ASP A 49 -7.85 16.72 -12.33
C ASP A 49 -8.68 17.03 -13.58
N GLU A 50 -9.19 16.00 -14.26
CA GLU A 50 -10.08 16.16 -15.42
C GLU A 50 -11.45 16.72 -15.03
N LEU A 51 -11.82 16.63 -13.77
CA LEU A 51 -13.08 17.14 -13.22
C LEU A 51 -12.83 18.35 -12.31
N PRO A 52 -13.74 19.31 -12.26
CA PRO A 52 -13.67 20.40 -11.28
C PRO A 52 -13.93 19.86 -9.87
N PRO A 53 -13.42 20.53 -8.81
CA PRO A 53 -13.55 20.06 -7.43
C PRO A 53 -14.99 19.77 -6.98
N GLU A 54 -15.99 20.48 -7.53
CA GLU A 54 -17.40 20.28 -7.21
C GLU A 54 -17.92 18.90 -7.66
N GLU A 55 -17.26 18.28 -8.64
CA GLU A 55 -17.62 16.97 -9.18
C GLU A 55 -16.77 15.83 -8.60
N TRP A 56 -15.83 16.14 -7.71
CA TRP A 56 -15.02 15.10 -7.04
C TRP A 56 -15.88 14.27 -6.09
N ASP A 57 -15.75 12.95 -6.18
CA ASP A 57 -16.47 12.00 -5.35
C ASP A 57 -15.81 11.81 -3.98
N LEU A 58 -15.96 12.82 -3.11
CA LEU A 58 -15.41 12.77 -1.75
C LEU A 58 -16.08 11.71 -0.88
N ALA A 59 -17.35 11.39 -1.17
CA ALA A 59 -18.06 10.33 -0.44
C ALA A 59 -17.39 8.96 -0.68
N ALA A 60 -17.03 8.65 -1.92
CA ALA A 60 -16.29 7.44 -2.25
C ALA A 60 -14.90 7.42 -1.58
N LEU A 61 -14.18 8.54 -1.62
CA LEU A 61 -12.86 8.65 -0.98
C LEU A 61 -12.97 8.42 0.54
N ASN A 62 -13.92 9.04 1.21
CA ASN A 62 -14.17 8.82 2.63
C ASN A 62 -14.50 7.35 2.94
N ALA A 63 -15.36 6.73 2.12
CA ALA A 63 -15.76 5.34 2.32
C ALA A 63 -14.59 4.36 2.17
N GLU A 64 -13.66 4.62 1.27
CA GLU A 64 -12.51 3.74 1.00
C GLU A 64 -11.33 4.00 1.94
N LEU A 65 -11.01 5.25 2.22
CA LEU A 65 -9.78 5.62 2.93
C LEU A 65 -9.93 5.61 4.46
N LEU A 66 -11.03 6.10 5.00
CA LEU A 66 -11.21 6.22 6.45
C LEU A 66 -11.17 4.90 7.22
N PRO A 67 -11.62 3.75 6.67
CA PRO A 67 -11.43 2.46 7.34
C PRO A 67 -9.97 2.04 7.47
N ILE A 68 -9.08 2.53 6.61
CA ILE A 68 -7.65 2.22 6.62
C ILE A 68 -6.90 3.22 7.51
N VAL A 69 -7.12 4.50 7.27
CA VAL A 69 -6.51 5.62 8.00
C VAL A 69 -7.63 6.43 8.66
N PRO A 70 -7.76 6.38 9.99
CA PRO A 70 -8.90 6.98 10.70
C PRO A 70 -8.78 8.50 10.82
N LEU A 71 -8.72 9.17 9.68
CA LEU A 71 -8.76 10.63 9.59
C LEU A 71 -10.16 11.16 9.94
N ASN A 72 -10.25 12.44 10.18
CA ASN A 72 -11.54 13.13 10.17
C ASN A 72 -12.16 13.08 8.78
N LYS A 73 -13.48 13.23 8.70
CA LYS A 73 -14.19 13.27 7.42
C LYS A 73 -13.49 14.24 6.46
N ILE A 74 -13.15 13.73 5.28
CA ILE A 74 -12.44 14.50 4.26
C ILE A 74 -13.42 15.46 3.61
N VAL A 75 -13.13 16.75 3.75
CA VAL A 75 -13.80 17.86 3.07
C VAL A 75 -12.73 18.75 2.44
N LEU A 76 -13.06 19.44 1.37
CA LEU A 76 -12.11 20.34 0.72
C LEU A 76 -11.97 21.65 1.49
N THR A 77 -10.74 22.14 1.59
CA THR A 77 -10.45 23.50 2.02
C THR A 77 -10.77 24.48 0.91
N ASP A 78 -10.93 25.77 1.27
CA ASP A 78 -11.15 26.83 0.27
C ASP A 78 -9.98 26.94 -0.71
N ALA A 79 -8.74 26.73 -0.23
CA ALA A 79 -7.55 26.73 -1.06
C ALA A 79 -7.58 25.56 -2.07
N GLU A 80 -8.02 24.37 -1.67
CA GLU A 80 -8.13 23.20 -2.55
C GLU A 80 -9.24 23.39 -3.60
N LYS A 81 -10.36 23.98 -3.22
CA LYS A 81 -11.43 24.34 -4.17
C LYS A 81 -10.95 25.36 -5.20
N SER A 82 -10.14 26.31 -4.78
CA SER A 82 -9.61 27.36 -5.66
C SER A 82 -8.52 26.84 -6.60
N SER A 83 -7.62 25.99 -6.11
CA SER A 83 -6.52 25.43 -6.92
C SER A 83 -7.02 24.39 -7.92
N GLY A 84 -8.02 23.62 -7.55
CA GLY A 84 -8.56 22.52 -8.34
C GLY A 84 -7.59 21.39 -8.61
N LYS A 85 -6.48 21.30 -7.87
CA LYS A 85 -5.43 20.30 -8.07
C LYS A 85 -5.56 19.16 -7.06
N VAL A 86 -5.63 17.94 -7.57
CA VAL A 86 -5.66 16.72 -6.74
C VAL A 86 -4.39 16.61 -5.89
N ASP A 87 -3.24 17.00 -6.42
CA ASP A 87 -1.96 16.92 -5.68
C ASP A 87 -1.97 17.72 -4.38
N ASP A 88 -2.68 18.85 -4.33
CA ASP A 88 -2.82 19.64 -3.09
C ASP A 88 -3.62 18.88 -2.02
N LEU A 89 -4.69 18.20 -2.43
CA LEU A 89 -5.45 17.33 -1.54
C LEU A 89 -4.61 16.16 -1.05
N VAL A 90 -3.87 15.51 -1.94
CA VAL A 90 -2.96 14.40 -1.58
C VAL A 90 -1.94 14.86 -0.55
N ALA A 91 -1.26 15.99 -0.79
CA ALA A 91 -0.25 16.51 0.12
C ALA A 91 -0.82 16.78 1.52
N ARG A 92 -1.99 17.39 1.60
CA ARG A 92 -2.66 17.66 2.89
C ARG A 92 -3.02 16.37 3.62
N LEU A 93 -3.63 15.41 2.93
CA LEU A 93 -4.03 14.14 3.55
C LEU A 93 -2.82 13.30 3.97
N GLN A 94 -1.71 13.37 3.25
CA GLN A 94 -0.46 12.74 3.64
C GLN A 94 0.11 13.36 4.94
N GLU A 95 0.11 14.68 5.05
CA GLU A 95 0.54 15.37 6.28
C GLU A 95 -0.34 15.02 7.47
N GLU A 96 -1.66 15.01 7.29
CA GLU A 96 -2.61 14.64 8.35
C GLU A 96 -2.42 13.18 8.78
N THR A 97 -2.14 12.29 7.84
CA THR A 97 -1.89 10.88 8.11
C THR A 97 -0.62 10.68 8.93
N VAL A 98 0.47 11.35 8.57
CA VAL A 98 1.72 11.30 9.31
C VAL A 98 1.53 11.86 10.73
N ALA A 99 0.86 13.00 10.88
CA ALA A 99 0.58 13.60 12.18
C ALA A 99 -0.27 12.67 13.06
N LEU A 100 -1.26 12.01 12.48
CA LEU A 100 -2.10 11.04 13.19
C LEU A 100 -1.29 9.84 13.68
N TYR A 101 -0.40 9.32 12.86
CA TYR A 101 0.47 8.21 13.26
C TYR A 101 1.49 8.62 14.31
N GLU A 102 2.09 9.79 14.20
CA GLU A 102 3.03 10.31 15.21
C GLU A 102 2.33 10.54 16.55
N GLN A 103 1.07 10.92 16.54
CA GLN A 103 0.27 10.99 17.75
C GLN A 103 0.05 9.61 18.38
N LYS A 104 -0.26 8.61 17.56
CA LYS A 104 -0.38 7.22 18.00
C LYS A 104 0.94 6.68 18.55
N GLU A 105 2.05 7.04 17.95
CA GLU A 105 3.39 6.65 18.38
C GLU A 105 3.66 7.01 19.85
N LYS A 106 3.11 8.11 20.33
CA LYS A 106 3.27 8.55 21.73
C LYS A 106 2.63 7.62 22.75
N GLU A 107 1.74 6.75 22.34
CA GLU A 107 1.10 5.75 23.19
C GLU A 107 2.02 4.54 23.45
N PHE A 108 3.11 4.41 22.71
CA PHE A 108 4.05 3.28 22.75
C PHE A 108 5.44 3.75 23.18
N GLU A 109 6.20 2.83 23.77
CA GLU A 109 7.64 3.01 23.88
C GLU A 109 8.28 2.86 22.49
N ASP A 110 9.27 3.69 22.17
CA ASP A 110 9.84 3.80 20.83
C ASP A 110 10.25 2.44 20.23
N PHE A 111 10.99 1.65 21.00
CA PHE A 111 11.45 0.34 20.52
C PHE A 111 10.30 -0.67 20.34
N VAL A 112 9.23 -0.55 21.13
CA VAL A 112 8.07 -1.45 21.03
C VAL A 112 7.32 -1.21 19.74
N LEU A 113 7.06 0.04 19.38
CA LEU A 113 6.38 0.34 18.13
C LEU A 113 7.21 -0.08 16.91
N ARG A 114 8.51 0.20 16.92
CA ARG A 114 9.42 -0.24 15.84
C ARG A 114 9.39 -1.74 15.66
N GLU A 115 9.33 -2.51 16.74
CA GLU A 115 9.24 -3.96 16.69
C GLU A 115 7.88 -4.45 16.18
N ILE A 116 6.78 -3.79 16.59
CA ILE A 116 5.43 -4.08 16.07
C ILE A 116 5.37 -3.81 14.56
N GLU A 117 5.92 -2.70 14.11
CA GLU A 117 6.00 -2.36 12.68
C GLU A 117 6.72 -3.45 11.89
N ARG A 118 7.87 -3.88 12.40
CA ARG A 118 8.67 -4.94 11.78
C ARG A 118 7.90 -6.26 11.68
N ILE A 119 7.29 -6.69 12.75
CA ILE A 119 6.54 -7.96 12.81
C ILE A 119 5.34 -7.92 11.87
N ILE A 120 4.56 -6.86 11.90
CA ILE A 120 3.38 -6.71 11.04
C ILE A 120 3.79 -6.71 9.57
N LEU A 121 4.79 -5.91 9.22
CA LEU A 121 5.25 -5.79 7.84
C LEU A 121 5.78 -7.12 7.30
N LEU A 122 6.56 -7.86 8.10
CA LEU A 122 7.04 -9.19 7.70
C LEU A 122 5.89 -10.17 7.44
N LYS A 123 4.88 -10.20 8.31
CA LYS A 123 3.70 -11.07 8.13
C LYS A 123 2.93 -10.72 6.88
N VAL A 124 2.73 -9.44 6.61
CA VAL A 124 2.01 -8.97 5.43
C VAL A 124 2.79 -9.30 4.17
N ILE A 125 4.09 -9.02 4.15
CA ILE A 125 4.98 -9.37 3.03
C ILE A 125 4.90 -10.86 2.73
N ASP A 126 5.09 -11.71 3.72
CA ASP A 126 5.14 -13.16 3.53
C ASP A 126 3.81 -13.70 2.99
N ARG A 127 2.68 -13.25 3.53
CA ARG A 127 1.36 -13.69 3.07
C ARG A 127 1.08 -13.21 1.64
N LYS A 128 1.32 -11.95 1.35
CA LYS A 128 1.07 -11.38 0.01
C LYS A 128 1.99 -11.97 -1.05
N TRP A 129 3.22 -12.25 -0.69
CA TRP A 129 4.16 -12.91 -1.59
C TRP A 129 3.73 -14.34 -1.93
N MET A 130 3.29 -15.13 -0.94
CA MET A 130 2.77 -16.49 -1.18
C MET A 130 1.55 -16.47 -2.10
N ASP A 131 0.59 -15.58 -1.86
CA ASP A 131 -0.58 -15.42 -2.73
C ASP A 131 -0.18 -15.01 -4.14
N HIS A 132 0.81 -14.12 -4.26
CA HIS A 132 1.32 -13.67 -5.55
C HIS A 132 1.99 -14.80 -6.35
N ILE A 133 2.76 -15.66 -5.70
CA ILE A 133 3.35 -16.82 -6.35
C ILE A 133 2.26 -17.73 -6.95
N ASP A 134 1.19 -17.99 -6.18
CA ASP A 134 0.06 -18.78 -6.66
C ASP A 134 -0.65 -18.09 -7.83
N ASP A 135 -0.85 -16.80 -7.77
CA ASP A 135 -1.45 -16.01 -8.84
C ASP A 135 -0.58 -16.02 -10.11
N MET A 136 0.74 -15.95 -9.96
CA MET A 136 1.66 -16.04 -11.09
C MET A 136 1.64 -17.44 -11.73
N ASP A 137 1.51 -18.50 -10.94
CA ASP A 137 1.36 -19.86 -11.47
C ASP A 137 0.05 -20.01 -12.26
N GLN A 138 -1.05 -19.46 -11.76
CA GLN A 138 -2.34 -19.45 -12.46
C GLN A 138 -2.27 -18.64 -13.76
N LEU A 139 -1.58 -17.50 -13.74
CA LEU A 139 -1.34 -16.67 -14.91
C LEU A 139 -0.57 -17.45 -15.98
N ARG A 140 0.48 -18.16 -15.59
CA ARG A 140 1.29 -19.00 -16.50
C ARG A 140 0.45 -20.09 -17.16
N GLU A 141 -0.39 -20.77 -16.39
CA GLU A 141 -1.30 -21.79 -16.93
C GLU A 141 -2.32 -21.17 -17.90
N GLY A 142 -2.93 -20.06 -17.55
CA GLY A 142 -3.89 -19.36 -18.39
C GLY A 142 -3.29 -18.89 -19.71
N ILE A 143 -2.10 -18.37 -19.70
CA ILE A 143 -1.36 -17.95 -20.90
C ILE A 143 -1.02 -19.17 -21.75
N GLY A 144 -0.62 -20.29 -21.16
CA GLY A 144 -0.35 -21.53 -21.86
C GLY A 144 -1.58 -22.07 -22.61
N LEU A 145 -2.77 -21.94 -22.04
CA LEU A 145 -4.03 -22.33 -22.66
C LEU A 145 -4.44 -21.39 -23.81
N GLN A 146 -4.03 -20.14 -23.77
CA GLN A 146 -4.32 -19.12 -24.80
C GLN A 146 -3.23 -19.01 -25.86
N ALA A 147 -2.25 -19.88 -25.85
CA ALA A 147 -1.03 -19.82 -26.69
C ALA A 147 -1.27 -19.95 -28.21
N TYR A 148 -2.49 -20.14 -28.65
CA TYR A 148 -2.86 -20.10 -30.05
C TYR A 148 -3.12 -18.68 -30.58
N GLY A 149 -2.91 -17.65 -29.77
CA GLY A 149 -3.06 -16.27 -30.15
C GLY A 149 -1.79 -15.65 -30.72
N GLN A 150 -1.92 -14.44 -31.24
CA GLN A 150 -0.90 -13.70 -32.01
C GLN A 150 0.18 -13.03 -31.16
N ARG A 151 0.22 -13.24 -29.84
CA ARG A 151 1.18 -12.57 -28.92
C ARG A 151 2.17 -13.59 -28.36
N ASP A 152 3.40 -13.10 -28.13
CA ASP A 152 4.43 -13.88 -27.44
C ASP A 152 3.98 -14.15 -25.98
N PRO A 153 3.81 -15.43 -25.59
CA PRO A 153 3.36 -15.77 -24.24
C PRO A 153 4.25 -15.25 -23.13
N VAL A 154 5.56 -15.20 -23.35
CA VAL A 154 6.51 -14.70 -22.34
C VAL A 154 6.35 -13.20 -22.12
N VAL A 155 6.12 -12.44 -23.19
CA VAL A 155 5.86 -10.99 -23.10
C VAL A 155 4.57 -10.73 -22.35
N GLU A 156 3.50 -11.47 -22.65
CA GLU A 156 2.23 -11.34 -21.90
C GLU A 156 2.41 -11.68 -20.41
N TYR A 157 3.12 -12.76 -20.11
CA TYR A 157 3.41 -13.15 -18.74
C TYR A 157 4.19 -12.07 -17.99
N ARG A 158 5.20 -11.47 -18.64
CA ARG A 158 6.00 -10.40 -18.05
C ARG A 158 5.15 -9.15 -17.78
N MET A 159 4.34 -8.72 -18.73
CA MET A 159 3.50 -7.53 -18.60
C MET A 159 2.43 -7.69 -17.53
N ALA A 160 1.67 -8.77 -17.60
CA ALA A 160 0.63 -9.06 -16.61
C ALA A 160 1.23 -9.32 -15.23
N GLY A 161 2.35 -10.03 -15.16
CA GLY A 161 3.07 -10.27 -13.92
C GLY A 161 3.62 -9.01 -13.28
N PHE A 162 4.05 -8.03 -14.06
CA PHE A 162 4.49 -6.73 -13.58
C PHE A 162 3.32 -5.96 -12.93
N GLU A 163 2.16 -5.93 -13.57
CA GLU A 163 0.96 -5.31 -13.01
C GLU A 163 0.53 -5.99 -11.70
N MET A 164 0.52 -7.32 -11.68
CA MET A 164 0.19 -8.10 -10.48
C MET A 164 1.18 -7.86 -9.35
N PHE A 165 2.48 -7.71 -9.66
CA PHE A 165 3.50 -7.38 -8.69
C PHE A 165 3.30 -5.97 -8.10
N ASN A 166 2.95 -5.00 -8.93
CA ASN A 166 2.60 -3.65 -8.46
C ASN A 166 1.35 -3.65 -7.58
N ASP A 167 0.33 -4.41 -7.94
CA ASP A 167 -0.89 -4.56 -7.15
C ASP A 167 -0.57 -5.21 -5.78
N MET A 168 0.29 -6.22 -5.77
CA MET A 168 0.78 -6.83 -4.53
C MET A 168 1.51 -5.81 -3.66
N THR A 169 2.38 -4.99 -4.23
CA THR A 169 3.12 -3.94 -3.51
C THR A 169 2.15 -2.94 -2.87
N LYS A 170 1.16 -2.48 -3.61
CA LYS A 170 0.10 -1.60 -3.09
C LYS A 170 -0.69 -2.25 -1.97
N ALA A 171 -1.03 -3.53 -2.12
CA ALA A 171 -1.76 -4.29 -1.11
C ALA A 171 -0.94 -4.45 0.19
N ILE A 172 0.37 -4.67 0.09
CA ILE A 172 1.27 -4.71 1.24
C ILE A 172 1.25 -3.37 1.98
N GLN A 173 1.36 -2.26 1.26
CA GLN A 173 1.35 -0.92 1.84
C GLN A 173 0.03 -0.61 2.54
N GLU A 174 -1.07 -0.91 1.90
CA GLU A 174 -2.43 -0.67 2.41
C GLU A 174 -2.73 -1.51 3.66
N GLU A 175 -2.45 -2.80 3.60
CA GLU A 175 -2.74 -3.71 4.70
C GLU A 175 -1.85 -3.43 5.91
N THR A 176 -0.58 -3.12 5.70
CA THR A 176 0.33 -2.69 6.76
C THR A 176 -0.13 -1.39 7.41
N THR A 177 -0.51 -0.41 6.60
CA THR A 177 -1.05 0.87 7.08
C THR A 177 -2.29 0.67 7.94
N GLY A 178 -3.26 -0.08 7.46
CA GLY A 178 -4.49 -0.37 8.18
C GLY A 178 -4.24 -1.11 9.49
N ALA A 179 -3.38 -2.12 9.48
CA ALA A 179 -3.02 -2.88 10.69
C ALA A 179 -2.36 -1.98 11.75
N LEU A 180 -1.43 -1.11 11.34
CA LEU A 180 -0.73 -0.23 12.27
C LEU A 180 -1.64 0.83 12.89
N PHE A 181 -2.60 1.38 12.15
CA PHE A 181 -3.57 2.31 12.71
C PHE A 181 -4.57 1.66 13.66
N HIS A 182 -4.78 0.35 13.58
CA HIS A 182 -5.71 -0.40 14.42
C HIS A 182 -5.04 -1.14 15.59
N VAL A 183 -3.73 -1.10 15.70
CA VAL A 183 -3.00 -1.64 16.86
C VAL A 183 -3.32 -0.81 18.09
N GLN A 184 -3.62 -1.49 19.20
CA GLN A 184 -3.92 -0.86 20.48
C GLN A 184 -2.95 -1.35 21.56
N VAL A 185 -2.60 -0.46 22.50
CA VAL A 185 -1.88 -0.85 23.72
C VAL A 185 -2.88 -1.52 24.65
N GLU A 186 -2.59 -2.75 25.10
CA GLU A 186 -3.35 -3.35 26.17
C GLU A 186 -3.09 -2.56 27.45
N GLN A 187 -4.10 -1.88 27.96
CA GLN A 187 -4.05 -1.33 29.31
C GLN A 187 -4.11 -2.52 30.27
N LYS A 188 -3.01 -2.79 30.96
CA LYS A 188 -3.05 -3.66 32.15
C LYS A 188 -3.96 -2.96 33.16
N ILE A 189 -5.16 -3.47 33.33
CA ILE A 189 -5.99 -3.11 34.47
C ILE A 189 -5.28 -3.70 35.68
N GLU A 190 -4.51 -2.87 36.39
CA GLU A 190 -4.05 -3.23 37.73
C GLU A 190 -5.29 -3.35 38.62
N ARG A 191 -5.55 -4.59 39.05
CA ARG A 191 -6.55 -4.90 40.08
C ARG A 191 -5.99 -4.66 41.47
#